data_99dd69bd617dbe65737dae41aeb5d444
#
_entry.id   99dd69bd617dbe65737dae41aeb5d444
#
_cell.length_a   1.000
_cell.length_b   1.000
_cell.length_c   1.000
_cell.angle_alpha   90.00
_cell.angle_beta   90.00
_cell.angle_gamma   90.00
#
_symmetry.space_group_name_H-M   'P 1'
#
loop_
_entity.id
_entity.type
_entity.pdbx_description
1 polymer ?
#
loop_
_entity_poly.entity_id
_entity_poly.type
_entity_poly.pdbx_seq_one_letter_code
_entity_poly.pdbx_strand_id
1 'polypeptide(L)'
;MSLINMSQKKFILTISGHDPTSAAGTTMDIMVASKFNIHCLSVINNLTIQDAKKLYKVVNVNEKFFNKSLRSLEKNFEVSGIKIGAISSHKIIEETVNFLKSKLKIPIIIDPIIKAGGGGLFLKKENLNLALKKLYPLASLLTPNKEELFYLTGLTNPTDSIKKLQDLGINKIYVTGNEINKNIVNTLYVDGKKKLEVKTSKLDKKIHGTGCALSTSILCNLIKSKDLSKSCKEANNFMEKYLNNSLDTGEQDFINLNQ
;
A
#
# COMPACT_ATOMS: atom_id res chain seq x y z
N MET A 1 -11.26 17.53 -38.83
CA MET A 1 -10.44 17.71 -37.63
C MET A 1 -11.03 16.84 -36.52
N SER A 2 -10.46 15.67 -36.28
CA SER A 2 -10.91 14.74 -35.24
C SER A 2 -10.57 15.33 -33.89
N LEU A 3 -11.57 15.56 -33.05
CA LEU A 3 -11.41 15.85 -31.64
C LEU A 3 -10.66 14.68 -31.00
N ILE A 4 -9.36 14.84 -30.79
CA ILE A 4 -8.56 13.94 -29.97
C ILE A 4 -9.19 14.01 -28.58
N ASN A 5 -9.87 12.95 -28.20
CA ASN A 5 -10.41 12.76 -26.86
C ASN A 5 -9.21 12.72 -25.88
N MET A 6 -8.84 13.89 -25.37
CA MET A 6 -7.86 14.00 -24.28
C MET A 6 -8.50 13.31 -23.06
N SER A 7 -8.21 12.02 -22.89
CA SER A 7 -8.58 11.30 -21.66
C SER A 7 -8.03 12.15 -20.51
N GLN A 8 -8.91 12.67 -19.65
CA GLN A 8 -8.52 13.44 -18.48
C GLN A 8 -7.43 12.66 -17.73
N LYS A 9 -6.24 13.25 -17.60
CA LYS A 9 -5.13 12.64 -16.84
C LYS A 9 -5.65 12.35 -15.44
N LYS A 10 -5.66 11.07 -15.08
CA LYS A 10 -6.05 10.65 -13.71
C LYS A 10 -4.90 10.92 -12.77
N PHE A 11 -5.21 11.50 -11.62
CA PHE A 11 -4.28 11.69 -10.52
C PHE A 11 -4.61 10.68 -9.41
N ILE A 12 -3.57 10.13 -8.77
CA ILE A 12 -3.69 9.49 -7.47
C ILE A 12 -2.84 10.26 -6.47
N LEU A 13 -3.14 10.10 -5.19
CA LEU A 13 -2.31 10.62 -4.10
C LEU A 13 -1.72 9.47 -3.31
N THR A 14 -0.40 9.46 -3.13
CA THR A 14 0.23 8.59 -2.12
C THR A 14 0.61 9.40 -0.88
N ILE A 15 0.32 8.85 0.30
CA ILE A 15 0.80 9.31 1.60
C ILE A 15 1.65 8.19 2.17
N SER A 16 2.98 8.32 2.09
CA SER A 16 3.90 7.24 2.42
C SER A 16 5.24 7.78 2.92
N GLY A 17 6.10 6.90 3.42
CA GLY A 17 7.48 7.24 3.76
C GLY A 17 8.37 7.37 2.53
N HIS A 18 9.48 8.08 2.68
CA HIS A 18 10.54 8.13 1.69
C HIS A 18 11.58 7.06 1.99
N ASP A 19 11.80 6.18 1.03
CA ASP A 19 12.88 5.20 0.98
C ASP A 19 14.01 5.73 0.08
N PRO A 20 15.22 6.02 0.62
CA PRO A 20 16.31 6.55 -0.18
C PRO A 20 16.84 5.56 -1.23
N THR A 21 16.55 4.25 -1.09
CA THR A 21 16.91 3.26 -2.12
C THR A 21 15.95 3.27 -3.31
N SER A 22 14.83 3.97 -3.19
CA SER A 22 13.73 3.99 -4.18
C SER A 22 13.06 2.63 -4.42
N ALA A 23 13.40 1.62 -3.64
CA ALA A 23 12.85 0.26 -3.79
C ALA A 23 11.47 0.09 -3.14
N ALA A 24 11.05 1.04 -2.28
CA ALA A 24 9.75 1.03 -1.63
C ALA A 24 9.21 2.46 -1.42
N GLY A 25 8.13 2.59 -0.63
CA GLY A 25 7.56 3.86 -0.21
C GLY A 25 7.07 4.72 -1.36
N THR A 26 7.15 6.03 -1.18
CA THR A 26 6.63 7.04 -2.12
C THR A 26 7.21 6.90 -3.53
N THR A 27 8.51 6.61 -3.66
CA THR A 27 9.16 6.48 -4.98
C THR A 27 8.63 5.26 -5.74
N MET A 28 8.48 4.12 -5.08
CA MET A 28 7.88 2.93 -5.68
C MET A 28 6.43 3.21 -6.13
N ASP A 29 5.64 3.89 -5.31
CA ASP A 29 4.26 4.25 -5.65
C ASP A 29 4.20 5.11 -6.92
N ILE A 30 5.10 6.10 -7.05
CA ILE A 30 5.21 6.97 -8.24
C ILE A 30 5.60 6.16 -9.47
N MET A 31 6.62 5.29 -9.35
CA MET A 31 7.08 4.46 -10.47
C MET A 31 6.00 3.50 -10.95
N VAL A 32 5.28 2.83 -10.04
CA VAL A 32 4.18 1.93 -10.38
C VAL A 32 3.06 2.71 -11.07
N ALA A 33 2.61 3.84 -10.52
CA ALA A 33 1.55 4.65 -11.13
C ALA A 33 1.90 5.09 -12.55
N SER A 34 3.18 5.42 -12.80
CA SER A 34 3.69 5.78 -14.12
C SER A 34 3.50 4.65 -15.14
N LYS A 35 3.70 3.37 -14.74
CA LYS A 35 3.45 2.20 -15.60
C LYS A 35 1.98 2.04 -16.01
N PHE A 36 1.07 2.61 -15.22
CA PHE A 36 -0.36 2.66 -15.53
C PHE A 36 -0.79 3.94 -16.27
N ASN A 37 0.17 4.80 -16.66
CA ASN A 37 -0.10 6.11 -17.25
C ASN A 37 -0.98 7.01 -16.34
N ILE A 38 -0.70 6.97 -15.04
CA ILE A 38 -1.37 7.73 -13.99
C ILE A 38 -0.33 8.61 -13.31
N HIS A 39 -0.64 9.91 -13.13
CA HIS A 39 0.24 10.80 -12.39
C HIS A 39 0.01 10.63 -10.89
N CYS A 40 1.09 10.35 -10.16
CA CYS A 40 1.05 10.18 -8.70
C CYS A 40 1.52 11.45 -8.00
N LEU A 41 0.59 12.11 -7.33
CA LEU A 41 0.90 13.15 -6.34
C LEU A 41 1.39 12.49 -5.07
N SER A 42 2.30 13.13 -4.33
CA SER A 42 2.87 12.52 -3.14
C SER A 42 2.97 13.49 -1.96
N VAL A 43 2.64 12.98 -0.78
CA VAL A 43 2.92 13.64 0.50
C VAL A 43 3.72 12.68 1.37
N ILE A 44 4.96 13.07 1.65
CA ILE A 44 5.87 12.30 2.49
C ILE A 44 5.49 12.51 3.95
N ASN A 45 5.31 11.42 4.70
CA ASN A 45 4.95 11.45 6.12
C ASN A 45 6.13 11.11 7.05
N ASN A 46 7.14 10.41 6.54
CA ASN A 46 8.39 10.13 7.23
C ASN A 46 9.54 9.96 6.25
N LEU A 47 10.74 10.19 6.74
CA LEU A 47 12.01 9.92 6.05
C LEU A 47 12.66 8.72 6.73
N THR A 48 13.35 7.90 5.96
CA THR A 48 14.08 6.76 6.50
C THR A 48 15.57 6.87 6.22
N ILE A 49 16.38 6.32 7.11
CA ILE A 49 17.74 5.92 6.85
C ILE A 49 17.70 4.41 6.71
N GLN A 50 17.84 3.93 5.49
CA GLN A 50 17.82 2.50 5.17
C GLN A 50 18.63 2.21 3.92
N ASP A 51 19.02 0.96 3.76
CA ASP A 51 19.68 0.40 2.58
C ASP A 51 19.00 -0.92 2.18
N ALA A 52 19.61 -1.69 1.27
CA ALA A 52 19.12 -3.00 0.86
C ALA A 52 19.10 -4.04 2.01
N LYS A 53 19.82 -3.79 3.08
CA LYS A 53 19.99 -4.72 4.21
C LYS A 53 18.97 -4.47 5.32
N LYS A 54 18.84 -3.22 5.76
CA LYS A 54 17.98 -2.89 6.91
C LYS A 54 17.52 -1.44 6.99
N LEU A 55 16.48 -1.23 7.79
CA LEU A 55 16.04 0.08 8.26
C LEU A 55 16.82 0.46 9.52
N TYR A 56 17.53 1.59 9.51
CA TYR A 56 18.29 2.11 10.65
C TYR A 56 17.50 3.11 11.48
N LYS A 57 16.75 3.99 10.80
CA LYS A 57 16.02 5.07 11.49
C LYS A 57 14.81 5.54 10.69
N VAL A 58 13.75 5.91 11.41
CA VAL A 58 12.58 6.61 10.87
C VAL A 58 12.50 7.98 11.53
N VAL A 59 12.35 9.03 10.72
CA VAL A 59 12.15 10.41 11.17
C VAL A 59 10.83 10.91 10.60
N ASN A 60 9.87 11.20 11.46
CA ASN A 60 8.60 11.76 11.02
C ASN A 60 8.78 13.19 10.54
N VAL A 61 8.09 13.57 9.48
CA VAL A 61 8.00 14.96 9.08
C VAL A 61 7.17 15.75 10.11
N ASN A 62 7.41 17.05 10.15
CA ASN A 62 6.62 17.92 11.03
C ASN A 62 5.14 17.92 10.61
N GLU A 63 4.21 17.79 11.56
CA GLU A 63 2.77 17.70 11.29
C GLU A 63 2.20 18.93 10.58
N LYS A 64 2.70 20.13 10.86
CA LYS A 64 2.25 21.36 10.20
C LYS A 64 2.70 21.38 8.74
N PHE A 65 3.93 20.91 8.45
CA PHE A 65 4.41 20.76 7.08
C PHE A 65 3.58 19.72 6.32
N PHE A 66 3.33 18.56 6.92
CA PHE A 66 2.51 17.49 6.35
C PHE A 66 1.11 18.00 5.98
N ASN A 67 0.43 18.67 6.93
CA ASN A 67 -0.91 19.19 6.71
C ASN A 67 -0.93 20.25 5.59
N LYS A 68 0.02 21.20 5.61
CA LYS A 68 0.12 22.23 4.54
C LYS A 68 0.35 21.59 3.17
N SER A 69 1.16 20.55 3.08
CA SER A 69 1.39 19.81 1.82
C SER A 69 0.10 19.16 1.31
N LEU A 70 -0.65 18.46 2.20
CA LEU A 70 -1.95 17.88 1.84
C LEU A 70 -2.93 18.95 1.33
N ARG A 71 -3.09 20.06 2.07
CA ARG A 71 -4.02 21.14 1.71
C ARG A 71 -3.65 21.84 0.42
N SER A 72 -2.35 21.99 0.15
CA SER A 72 -1.88 22.58 -1.12
C SER A 72 -2.28 21.72 -2.31
N LEU A 73 -2.15 20.38 -2.20
CA LEU A 73 -2.57 19.48 -3.26
C LEU A 73 -4.10 19.42 -3.40
N GLU A 74 -4.81 19.31 -2.27
CA GLU A 74 -6.28 19.25 -2.25
C GLU A 74 -6.94 20.43 -2.94
N LYS A 75 -6.35 21.63 -2.82
CA LYS A 75 -6.87 22.86 -3.43
C LYS A 75 -6.78 22.86 -4.97
N ASN A 76 -5.77 22.18 -5.52
CA ASN A 76 -5.40 22.33 -6.94
C ASN A 76 -5.61 21.06 -7.76
N PHE A 77 -5.84 19.89 -7.11
CA PHE A 77 -5.93 18.61 -7.81
C PHE A 77 -7.12 17.79 -7.34
N GLU A 78 -7.88 17.28 -8.28
CA GLU A 78 -8.88 16.25 -8.04
C GLU A 78 -8.23 14.87 -8.24
N VAL A 79 -8.18 14.08 -7.16
CA VAL A 79 -7.59 12.75 -7.19
C VAL A 79 -8.66 11.67 -7.37
N SER A 80 -8.35 10.67 -8.18
CA SER A 80 -9.23 9.53 -8.46
C SER A 80 -9.07 8.38 -7.46
N GLY A 81 -8.05 8.44 -6.60
CA GLY A 81 -7.80 7.43 -5.57
C GLY A 81 -6.62 7.81 -4.68
N ILE A 82 -6.55 7.17 -3.52
CA ILE A 82 -5.53 7.45 -2.50
C ILE A 82 -4.88 6.14 -2.05
N LYS A 83 -3.54 6.12 -1.97
CA LYS A 83 -2.78 5.04 -1.33
C LYS A 83 -2.16 5.58 -0.04
N ILE A 84 -2.30 4.82 1.04
CA ILE A 84 -1.60 5.05 2.30
C ILE A 84 -0.58 3.94 2.49
N GLY A 85 0.69 4.30 2.67
CA GLY A 85 1.78 3.37 3.00
C GLY A 85 2.19 3.45 4.47
N ALA A 86 3.51 3.27 4.73
CA ALA A 86 4.05 3.32 6.08
C ALA A 86 3.74 4.66 6.76
N ILE A 87 3.09 4.60 7.91
CA ILE A 87 2.74 5.76 8.74
C ILE A 87 3.09 5.45 10.19
N SER A 88 3.79 6.34 10.88
CA SER A 88 4.37 6.02 12.19
C SER A 88 4.01 7.02 13.30
N SER A 89 3.61 8.24 12.96
CA SER A 89 3.32 9.30 13.92
C SER A 89 1.83 9.36 14.28
N HIS A 90 1.53 9.47 15.58
CA HIS A 90 0.17 9.67 16.10
C HIS A 90 -0.53 10.86 15.43
N LYS A 91 0.12 12.02 15.45
CA LYS A 91 -0.42 13.25 14.86
C LYS A 91 -0.64 13.16 13.36
N ILE A 92 0.28 12.50 12.63
CA ILE A 92 0.13 12.31 11.19
C ILE A 92 -1.03 11.34 10.88
N ILE A 93 -1.24 10.31 11.70
CA ILE A 93 -2.42 9.44 11.58
C ILE A 93 -3.70 10.27 11.74
N GLU A 94 -3.79 11.12 12.75
CA GLU A 94 -4.97 11.97 12.97
C GLU A 94 -5.22 12.94 11.82
N GLU A 95 -4.19 13.62 11.31
CA GLU A 95 -4.29 14.51 10.15
C GLU A 95 -4.71 13.73 8.88
N THR A 96 -4.18 12.52 8.68
CA THR A 96 -4.57 11.66 7.57
C THR A 96 -6.04 11.24 7.69
N VAL A 97 -6.48 10.82 8.87
CA VAL A 97 -7.90 10.49 9.14
C VAL A 97 -8.81 11.68 8.84
N ASN A 98 -8.46 12.88 9.30
CA ASN A 98 -9.26 14.09 9.06
C ASN A 98 -9.34 14.43 7.56
N PHE A 99 -8.25 14.25 6.83
CA PHE A 99 -8.23 14.44 5.38
C PHE A 99 -9.10 13.40 4.66
N LEU A 100 -9.00 12.12 5.02
CA LEU A 100 -9.71 11.03 4.35
C LEU A 100 -11.23 11.08 4.54
N LYS A 101 -11.75 11.65 5.63
CA LYS A 101 -13.20 11.75 5.87
C LYS A 101 -13.96 12.44 4.73
N SER A 102 -13.32 13.39 4.04
CA SER A 102 -13.91 14.07 2.87
C SER A 102 -13.72 13.31 1.55
N LYS A 103 -12.99 12.18 1.55
CA LYS A 103 -12.56 11.45 0.36
C LYS A 103 -13.18 10.04 0.22
N LEU A 104 -14.17 9.70 1.03
CA LEU A 104 -14.74 8.34 1.08
C LEU A 104 -15.47 7.90 -0.21
N LYS A 105 -15.68 8.80 -1.15
CA LYS A 105 -16.29 8.49 -2.46
C LYS A 105 -15.30 7.92 -3.48
N ILE A 106 -14.00 8.04 -3.23
CA ILE A 106 -12.94 7.51 -4.10
C ILE A 106 -12.23 6.33 -3.42
N PRO A 107 -11.63 5.39 -4.17
CA PRO A 107 -10.93 4.26 -3.57
C PRO A 107 -9.73 4.71 -2.73
N ILE A 108 -9.66 4.15 -1.52
CA ILE A 108 -8.57 4.34 -0.56
C ILE A 108 -7.96 2.97 -0.29
N ILE A 109 -6.72 2.73 -0.75
CA ILE A 109 -5.98 1.50 -0.47
C ILE A 109 -5.00 1.80 0.65
N ILE A 110 -5.05 1.00 1.72
CA ILE A 110 -4.12 1.12 2.84
C ILE A 110 -3.24 -0.12 2.91
N ASP A 111 -1.93 0.08 2.80
CA ASP A 111 -0.89 -0.91 3.01
C ASP A 111 -0.39 -0.76 4.46
N PRO A 112 -0.80 -1.64 5.39
CA PRO A 112 -0.58 -1.42 6.82
C PRO A 112 0.84 -1.84 7.23
N ILE A 113 1.85 -1.19 6.65
CA ILE A 113 3.26 -1.49 6.87
C ILE A 113 3.61 -1.30 8.34
N ILE A 114 3.84 -2.39 9.06
CA ILE A 114 4.23 -2.40 10.47
C ILE A 114 5.73 -2.47 10.62
N LYS A 115 6.38 -3.28 9.78
CA LYS A 115 7.84 -3.46 9.75
C LYS A 115 8.39 -3.21 8.35
N ALA A 116 9.64 -2.73 8.28
CA ALA A 116 10.38 -2.68 7.03
C ALA A 116 10.79 -4.10 6.59
N GLY A 117 10.96 -4.30 5.27
CA GLY A 117 11.42 -5.58 4.73
C GLY A 117 12.78 -6.06 5.27
N GLY A 118 13.67 -5.13 5.61
CA GLY A 118 14.96 -5.39 6.27
C GLY A 118 14.89 -5.43 7.81
N GLY A 119 13.68 -5.49 8.42
CA GLY A 119 13.46 -5.35 9.86
C GLY A 119 13.35 -3.90 10.30
N GLY A 120 12.99 -3.66 11.55
CA GLY A 120 12.71 -2.33 12.08
C GLY A 120 11.21 -1.99 12.06
N LEU A 121 10.75 -1.40 13.14
CA LEU A 121 9.34 -1.13 13.38
C LEU A 121 8.98 0.29 12.93
N PHE A 122 8.01 0.40 12.01
CA PHE A 122 7.41 1.69 11.63
C PHE A 122 6.31 2.11 12.60
N LEU A 123 5.42 1.18 12.95
CA LEU A 123 4.22 1.49 13.72
C LEU A 123 4.31 0.88 15.13
N LYS A 124 4.49 1.74 16.13
CA LYS A 124 4.49 1.33 17.54
C LYS A 124 3.09 0.92 17.99
N LYS A 125 3.00 0.10 19.04
CA LYS A 125 1.75 -0.47 19.57
C LYS A 125 0.68 0.59 19.90
N GLU A 126 1.07 1.71 20.44
CA GLU A 126 0.19 2.84 20.77
C GLU A 126 -0.48 3.43 19.51
N ASN A 127 0.30 3.63 18.45
CA ASN A 127 -0.17 4.17 17.19
C ASN A 127 -0.93 3.11 16.36
N LEU A 128 -0.63 1.84 16.55
CA LEU A 128 -1.37 0.73 15.95
C LEU A 128 -2.84 0.73 16.41
N ASN A 129 -3.10 0.91 17.69
CA ASN A 129 -4.47 0.98 18.22
C ASN A 129 -5.25 2.17 17.64
N LEU A 130 -4.60 3.31 17.45
CA LEU A 130 -5.21 4.47 16.79
C LEU A 130 -5.53 4.16 15.32
N ALA A 131 -4.57 3.58 14.59
CA ALA A 131 -4.76 3.21 13.19
C ALA A 131 -5.90 2.19 13.02
N LEU A 132 -5.95 1.14 13.84
CA LEU A 132 -7.01 0.12 13.83
C LEU A 132 -8.40 0.73 14.06
N LYS A 133 -8.52 1.70 14.98
CA LYS A 133 -9.82 2.28 15.34
C LYS A 133 -10.27 3.41 14.43
N LYS A 134 -9.35 4.19 13.84
CA LYS A 134 -9.70 5.42 13.13
C LYS A 134 -9.26 5.47 11.66
N LEU A 135 -8.11 4.88 11.32
CA LEU A 135 -7.56 4.99 9.97
C LEU A 135 -8.00 3.82 9.07
N TYR A 136 -7.78 2.58 9.51
CA TYR A 136 -8.02 1.39 8.68
C TYR A 136 -9.50 1.16 8.34
N PRO A 137 -10.49 1.52 9.18
CA PRO A 137 -11.91 1.47 8.79
C PRO A 137 -12.29 2.38 7.61
N LEU A 138 -11.46 3.38 7.27
CA LEU A 138 -11.68 4.26 6.12
C LEU A 138 -11.19 3.64 4.79
N ALA A 139 -10.52 2.48 4.85
CA ALA A 139 -9.99 1.82 3.67
C ALA A 139 -11.09 1.22 2.80
N SER A 140 -11.01 1.46 1.49
CA SER A 140 -11.73 0.66 0.49
C SER A 140 -11.14 -0.75 0.39
N LEU A 141 -9.85 -0.92 0.73
CA LEU A 141 -9.14 -2.19 0.84
C LEU A 141 -7.93 -2.02 1.76
N LEU A 142 -7.77 -2.94 2.71
CA LEU A 142 -6.56 -3.12 3.51
C LEU A 142 -5.74 -4.28 2.92
N THR A 143 -4.40 -4.13 2.79
CA THR A 143 -3.54 -5.12 2.12
C THR A 143 -2.45 -5.72 3.02
N PRO A 144 -2.78 -6.28 4.20
CA PRO A 144 -1.78 -6.85 5.09
C PRO A 144 -1.16 -8.12 4.49
N ASN A 145 0.13 -8.32 4.72
CA ASN A 145 0.72 -9.63 4.60
C ASN A 145 0.39 -10.51 5.83
N LYS A 146 0.78 -11.78 5.80
CA LYS A 146 0.49 -12.74 6.89
C LYS A 146 1.05 -12.28 8.25
N GLU A 147 2.27 -11.71 8.28
CA GLU A 147 2.88 -11.22 9.52
C GLU A 147 2.16 -9.97 10.04
N GLU A 148 1.84 -9.06 9.13
CA GLU A 148 1.07 -7.86 9.47
C GLU A 148 -0.32 -8.21 9.97
N LEU A 149 -1.00 -9.17 9.34
CA LEU A 149 -2.30 -9.66 9.82
C LEU A 149 -2.22 -10.17 11.26
N PHE A 150 -1.17 -10.93 11.59
CA PHE A 150 -0.91 -11.36 12.97
C PHE A 150 -0.68 -10.16 13.91
N TYR A 151 0.14 -9.17 13.50
CA TYR A 151 0.39 -7.98 14.32
C TYR A 151 -0.87 -7.15 14.56
N LEU A 152 -1.73 -7.01 13.55
CA LEU A 152 -2.99 -6.27 13.64
C LEU A 152 -3.98 -6.93 14.61
N THR A 153 -3.97 -8.25 14.67
CA THR A 153 -5.02 -9.01 15.36
C THR A 153 -4.54 -9.73 16.61
N GLY A 154 -3.28 -10.11 16.69
CA GLY A 154 -2.72 -11.00 17.70
C GLY A 154 -3.18 -12.45 17.54
N LEU A 155 -3.77 -12.82 16.39
CA LEU A 155 -4.35 -14.12 16.12
C LEU A 155 -3.62 -14.82 14.97
N THR A 156 -3.34 -16.11 15.14
CA THR A 156 -2.65 -16.93 14.13
C THR A 156 -3.62 -17.54 13.11
N ASN A 157 -4.88 -17.76 13.50
CA ASN A 157 -5.90 -18.26 12.59
C ASN A 157 -6.38 -17.14 11.66
N PRO A 158 -6.27 -17.29 10.32
CA PRO A 158 -6.67 -16.25 9.37
C PRO A 158 -8.17 -15.90 9.46
N THR A 159 -9.05 -16.88 9.65
CA THR A 159 -10.50 -16.65 9.72
C THR A 159 -10.87 -15.79 10.92
N ASP A 160 -10.30 -16.08 12.09
CA ASP A 160 -10.53 -15.30 13.31
C ASP A 160 -9.93 -13.90 13.18
N SER A 161 -8.77 -13.78 12.53
CA SER A 161 -8.12 -12.50 12.23
C SER A 161 -9.00 -11.62 11.34
N ILE A 162 -9.54 -12.19 10.27
CA ILE A 162 -10.45 -11.48 9.36
C ILE A 162 -11.71 -11.02 10.09
N LYS A 163 -12.32 -11.90 10.89
CA LYS A 163 -13.49 -11.56 11.71
C LYS A 163 -13.21 -10.40 12.66
N LYS A 164 -12.06 -10.46 13.37
CA LYS A 164 -11.65 -9.39 14.28
C LYS A 164 -11.48 -8.04 13.58
N LEU A 165 -10.88 -8.01 12.39
CA LEU A 165 -10.75 -6.78 11.61
C LEU A 165 -12.11 -6.28 11.11
N GLN A 166 -13.00 -7.19 10.74
CA GLN A 166 -14.36 -6.86 10.32
C GLN A 166 -15.17 -6.24 11.46
N ASP A 167 -15.04 -6.75 12.68
CA ASP A 167 -15.68 -6.19 13.88
C ASP A 167 -15.19 -4.75 14.18
N LEU A 168 -14.05 -4.36 13.64
CA LEU A 168 -13.54 -3.00 13.66
C LEU A 168 -13.98 -2.13 12.45
N GLY A 169 -14.85 -2.65 11.58
CA GLY A 169 -15.35 -1.95 10.39
C GLY A 169 -14.46 -2.09 9.15
N ILE A 170 -13.46 -2.97 9.17
CA ILE A 170 -12.55 -3.22 8.03
C ILE A 170 -13.11 -4.38 7.21
N ASN A 171 -13.93 -4.08 6.21
CA ASN A 171 -14.75 -5.08 5.52
C ASN A 171 -14.09 -5.71 4.28
N LYS A 172 -13.05 -5.07 3.72
CA LYS A 172 -12.36 -5.56 2.53
C LYS A 172 -10.88 -5.68 2.81
N ILE A 173 -10.37 -6.92 2.75
CA ILE A 173 -9.00 -7.24 3.18
C ILE A 173 -8.38 -8.15 2.13
N TYR A 174 -7.22 -7.77 1.62
CA TYR A 174 -6.42 -8.58 0.70
C TYR A 174 -5.19 -9.10 1.42
N VAL A 175 -5.26 -10.29 1.98
CA VAL A 175 -4.15 -10.94 2.68
C VAL A 175 -3.15 -11.43 1.66
N THR A 176 -1.89 -10.99 1.79
CA THR A 176 -0.83 -11.27 0.83
C THR A 176 0.27 -12.14 1.43
N GLY A 177 1.09 -12.77 0.59
CA GLY A 177 2.32 -13.44 1.01
C GLY A 177 2.11 -14.73 1.80
N ASN A 178 0.96 -15.41 1.69
CA ASN A 178 0.77 -16.69 2.33
C ASN A 178 1.45 -17.81 1.52
N GLU A 179 2.47 -18.44 2.08
CA GLU A 179 3.23 -19.50 1.40
C GLU A 179 2.54 -20.85 1.57
N ILE A 180 2.19 -21.49 0.45
CA ILE A 180 1.58 -22.83 0.41
C ILE A 180 2.22 -23.62 -0.76
N ASN A 181 2.88 -24.73 -0.45
CA ASN A 181 3.43 -25.68 -1.45
C ASN A 181 4.21 -24.98 -2.59
N LYS A 182 5.23 -24.19 -2.24
CA LYS A 182 6.07 -23.39 -3.17
C LYS A 182 5.32 -22.33 -3.97
N ASN A 183 4.10 -21.99 -3.58
CA ASN A 183 3.36 -20.88 -4.14
C ASN A 183 3.16 -19.77 -3.11
N ILE A 184 3.03 -18.56 -3.59
CA ILE A 184 2.49 -17.44 -2.85
C ILE A 184 0.99 -17.37 -3.13
N VAL A 185 0.19 -17.38 -2.09
CA VAL A 185 -1.28 -17.32 -2.19
C VAL A 185 -1.75 -16.00 -1.58
N ASN A 186 -2.39 -15.19 -2.40
CA ASN A 186 -3.00 -13.93 -1.99
C ASN A 186 -4.52 -14.09 -2.00
N THR A 187 -5.19 -13.72 -0.92
CA THR A 187 -6.62 -13.98 -0.72
C THR A 187 -7.40 -12.71 -0.43
N LEU A 188 -8.43 -12.43 -1.23
CA LEU A 188 -9.38 -11.33 -1.01
C LEU A 188 -10.55 -11.81 -0.17
N TYR A 189 -10.78 -11.12 0.94
CA TYR A 189 -11.98 -11.23 1.77
C TYR A 189 -12.84 -9.97 1.61
N VAL A 190 -14.14 -10.18 1.46
CA VAL A 190 -15.16 -9.11 1.44
C VAL A 190 -16.26 -9.53 2.39
N ASP A 191 -16.55 -8.68 3.37
CA ASP A 191 -17.55 -8.94 4.40
C ASP A 191 -17.35 -10.32 5.09
N GLY A 192 -16.08 -10.60 5.45
CA GLY A 192 -15.64 -11.84 6.09
C GLY A 192 -15.61 -13.08 5.18
N LYS A 193 -16.10 -13.00 3.95
CA LYS A 193 -16.14 -14.13 3.01
C LYS A 193 -15.00 -14.07 2.00
N LYS A 194 -14.35 -15.22 1.77
CA LYS A 194 -13.35 -15.36 0.70
C LYS A 194 -14.02 -15.17 -0.66
N LYS A 195 -13.50 -14.23 -1.47
CA LYS A 195 -14.03 -13.88 -2.79
C LYS A 195 -13.09 -14.25 -3.94
N LEU A 196 -11.78 -14.18 -3.70
CA LEU A 196 -10.77 -14.45 -4.72
C LEU A 196 -9.55 -15.06 -4.05
N GLU A 197 -8.90 -15.99 -4.73
CA GLU A 197 -7.58 -16.50 -4.39
C GLU A 197 -6.72 -16.46 -5.66
N VAL A 198 -5.55 -15.83 -5.55
CA VAL A 198 -4.56 -15.75 -6.63
C VAL A 198 -3.32 -16.49 -6.18
N LYS A 199 -2.86 -17.44 -7.00
CA LYS A 199 -1.64 -18.22 -6.75
C LYS A 199 -0.58 -17.81 -7.76
N THR A 200 0.62 -17.55 -7.25
CA THR A 200 1.81 -17.23 -8.04
C THR A 200 2.96 -18.11 -7.56
N SER A 201 3.92 -18.41 -8.42
CA SER A 201 5.11 -19.16 -8.01
C SER A 201 5.94 -18.37 -7.02
N LYS A 202 6.40 -19.03 -5.96
CA LYS A 202 7.36 -18.42 -5.05
C LYS A 202 8.72 -18.27 -5.73
N LEU A 203 9.31 -17.10 -5.63
CA LEU A 203 10.69 -16.86 -6.02
C LEU A 203 11.63 -17.12 -4.84
N ASP A 204 12.79 -17.75 -5.10
CA ASP A 204 13.81 -18.03 -4.07
C ASP A 204 14.69 -16.81 -3.80
N LYS A 205 14.07 -15.63 -3.69
CA LYS A 205 14.74 -14.36 -3.40
C LYS A 205 13.84 -13.44 -2.61
N LYS A 206 14.47 -12.60 -1.80
CA LYS A 206 13.78 -11.54 -1.06
C LYS A 206 13.79 -10.27 -1.90
N ILE A 207 12.62 -9.76 -2.22
CA ILE A 207 12.48 -8.56 -3.05
C ILE A 207 11.84 -7.46 -2.21
N HIS A 208 12.53 -6.31 -2.11
CA HIS A 208 12.07 -5.14 -1.37
C HIS A 208 10.98 -4.38 -2.13
N GLY A 209 9.99 -3.85 -1.39
CA GLY A 209 8.94 -2.99 -1.94
C GLY A 209 7.75 -3.69 -2.60
N THR A 210 7.68 -5.03 -2.53
CA THR A 210 6.60 -5.80 -3.16
C THR A 210 5.21 -5.42 -2.67
N GLY A 211 5.05 -5.15 -1.36
CA GLY A 211 3.78 -4.67 -0.76
C GLY A 211 3.36 -3.33 -1.34
N CYS A 212 4.27 -2.34 -1.37
CA CYS A 212 4.01 -1.01 -1.95
C CYS A 212 3.65 -1.11 -3.44
N ALA A 213 4.40 -1.90 -4.22
CA ALA A 213 4.12 -2.07 -5.64
C ALA A 213 2.77 -2.74 -5.89
N LEU A 214 2.43 -3.78 -5.15
CA LEU A 214 1.16 -4.49 -5.25
C LEU A 214 -0.02 -3.58 -4.87
N SER A 215 0.03 -2.92 -3.71
CA SER A 215 -1.06 -2.05 -3.22
C SER A 215 -1.32 -0.87 -4.15
N THR A 216 -0.27 -0.25 -4.71
CA THR A 216 -0.40 0.83 -5.70
C THR A 216 -0.93 0.31 -7.03
N SER A 217 -0.49 -0.87 -7.49
CA SER A 217 -1.01 -1.52 -8.69
C SER A 217 -2.50 -1.85 -8.54
N ILE A 218 -2.95 -2.34 -7.38
CA ILE A 218 -4.38 -2.55 -7.10
C ILE A 218 -5.15 -1.24 -7.23
N LEU A 219 -4.67 -0.14 -6.63
CA LEU A 219 -5.32 1.17 -6.76
C LEU A 219 -5.45 1.61 -8.22
N CYS A 220 -4.37 1.53 -8.99
CA CYS A 220 -4.34 1.92 -10.38
C CYS A 220 -5.33 1.11 -11.25
N ASN A 221 -5.46 -0.19 -11.00
CA ASN A 221 -6.44 -1.03 -11.65
C ASN A 221 -7.87 -0.70 -11.19
N LEU A 222 -8.07 -0.46 -9.90
CA LEU A 222 -9.40 -0.21 -9.34
C LEU A 222 -10.03 1.09 -9.86
N ILE A 223 -9.26 2.16 -10.03
CA ILE A 223 -9.77 3.41 -10.61
C ILE A 223 -10.11 3.27 -12.10
N LYS A 224 -9.59 2.25 -12.80
CA LYS A 224 -9.90 1.96 -14.20
C LYS A 224 -11.10 1.02 -14.34
N SER A 225 -11.09 -0.10 -13.62
CA SER A 225 -12.06 -1.19 -13.77
C SER A 225 -13.29 -1.06 -12.88
N LYS A 226 -13.18 -0.37 -11.73
CA LYS A 226 -14.19 -0.33 -10.65
C LYS A 226 -14.55 -1.69 -10.05
N ASP A 227 -13.83 -2.76 -10.43
CA ASP A 227 -14.00 -4.13 -9.94
C ASP A 227 -12.79 -4.50 -9.07
N LEU A 228 -13.04 -4.78 -7.79
CA LEU A 228 -11.99 -5.07 -6.80
C LEU A 228 -11.31 -6.42 -7.07
N SER A 229 -12.08 -7.45 -7.38
CA SER A 229 -11.54 -8.79 -7.64
C SER A 229 -10.66 -8.80 -8.88
N LYS A 230 -11.13 -8.18 -9.97
CA LYS A 230 -10.34 -7.98 -11.18
C LYS A 230 -9.09 -7.17 -10.90
N SER A 231 -9.18 -6.09 -10.13
CA SER A 231 -8.04 -5.24 -9.79
C SER A 231 -6.97 -5.97 -8.98
N CYS A 232 -7.35 -6.81 -8.03
CA CYS A 232 -6.42 -7.68 -7.29
C CYS A 232 -5.74 -8.69 -8.21
N LYS A 233 -6.47 -9.33 -9.13
CA LYS A 233 -5.92 -10.28 -10.10
C LYS A 233 -4.92 -9.61 -11.04
N GLU A 234 -5.29 -8.49 -11.65
CA GLU A 234 -4.41 -7.74 -12.57
C GLU A 234 -3.16 -7.19 -11.87
N ALA A 235 -3.28 -6.81 -10.60
CA ALA A 235 -2.12 -6.39 -9.82
C ALA A 235 -1.13 -7.55 -9.57
N ASN A 236 -1.60 -8.78 -9.36
CA ASN A 236 -0.71 -9.94 -9.27
C ASN A 236 -0.03 -10.23 -10.61
N ASN A 237 -0.74 -10.16 -11.72
CA ASN A 237 -0.15 -10.32 -13.06
C ASN A 237 0.94 -9.26 -13.31
N PHE A 238 0.68 -8.00 -12.88
CA PHE A 238 1.69 -6.94 -12.93
C PHE A 238 2.92 -7.31 -12.09
N MET A 239 2.73 -7.79 -10.87
CA MET A 239 3.85 -8.20 -10.01
C MET A 239 4.65 -9.34 -10.61
N GLU A 240 4.02 -10.41 -11.13
CA GLU A 240 4.72 -11.52 -11.77
C GLU A 240 5.63 -11.04 -12.91
N LYS A 241 5.14 -10.11 -13.74
CA LYS A 241 5.93 -9.54 -14.84
C LYS A 241 7.24 -8.91 -14.37
N TYR A 242 7.23 -8.17 -13.27
CA TYR A 242 8.37 -7.37 -12.83
C TYR A 242 9.24 -8.05 -11.76
N LEU A 243 8.71 -9.03 -11.01
CA LEU A 243 9.47 -9.74 -9.99
C LEU A 243 10.52 -10.69 -10.58
N ASN A 244 10.26 -11.28 -11.74
CA ASN A 244 11.18 -12.21 -12.40
C ASN A 244 12.49 -11.53 -12.84
N ASN A 245 12.50 -10.22 -13.04
CA ASN A 245 13.62 -9.42 -13.51
C ASN A 245 14.08 -8.40 -12.47
N SER A 246 14.09 -8.78 -11.19
CA SER A 246 14.55 -7.93 -10.09
C SER A 246 16.05 -7.60 -10.22
N LEU A 247 16.44 -6.44 -9.68
CA LEU A 247 17.85 -6.02 -9.59
C LEU A 247 18.48 -6.69 -8.37
N ASP A 248 19.52 -7.46 -8.60
CA ASP A 248 20.34 -8.05 -7.54
C ASP A 248 21.18 -6.97 -6.88
N THR A 249 21.12 -6.87 -5.56
CA THR A 249 21.92 -5.93 -4.75
C THR A 249 22.92 -6.63 -3.83
N GLY A 250 22.98 -7.97 -3.88
CA GLY A 250 23.74 -8.79 -2.95
C GLY A 250 23.05 -9.01 -1.59
N GLU A 251 21.92 -8.37 -1.34
CA GLU A 251 21.12 -8.49 -0.10
C GLU A 251 19.63 -8.74 -0.47
N GLN A 252 18.76 -7.73 -0.41
CA GLN A 252 17.40 -7.84 -0.95
C GLN A 252 17.37 -7.29 -2.37
N ASP A 253 16.83 -8.05 -3.30
CA ASP A 253 16.62 -7.55 -4.67
C ASP A 253 15.66 -6.36 -4.69
N PHE A 254 15.77 -5.53 -5.71
CA PHE A 254 14.82 -4.44 -5.97
C PHE A 254 13.96 -4.73 -7.19
N ILE A 255 12.69 -4.33 -7.15
CA ILE A 255 11.79 -4.45 -8.31
C ILE A 255 12.34 -3.57 -9.45
N ASN A 256 12.54 -4.17 -10.61
CA ASN A 256 12.96 -3.45 -11.81
C ASN A 256 11.74 -3.13 -12.68
N LEU A 257 11.28 -1.89 -12.63
CA LEU A 257 10.17 -1.41 -13.44
C LEU A 257 10.59 -0.84 -14.81
N ASN A 258 11.88 -0.83 -15.15
CA ASN A 258 12.40 -0.19 -16.39
C ASN A 258 12.28 -1.07 -17.65
N GLN A 259 11.51 -2.14 -17.60
CA GLN A 259 11.32 -3.07 -18.73
C GLN A 259 9.94 -2.97 -19.37
#